data_d9b582fbecb2544f48ea4c689dab19d3
#
_entry.id   d9b582fbecb2544f48ea4c689dab19d3
#
_cell.length_a   1.000
_cell.length_b   1.000
_cell.length_c   1.000
_cell.angle_alpha   90.00
_cell.angle_beta   90.00
_cell.angle_gamma   90.00
#
_symmetry.space_group_name_H-M   'P 1'
#
loop_
_entity.id
_entity.type
_entity.pdbx_description
1 polymer ?
#
loop_
_entity_poly.entity_id
_entity_poly.type
_entity_poly.pdbx_seq_one_letter_code
_entity_poly.pdbx_strand_id
1 'polypeptide(L)'
;ICLNNNQNVSFARQNYNLNCLRNILPLYSNHYQYNCYYYYDDIDAVTSAFALFPYAVITTEYACLISSDMQSGFITKDPESLKLFSYLFSQYLAQTTPLLRPVTDLGGQIQYVENTMQNITEGYFFQMLPCLTRFLTRDMLETYIVKDLPHRSELLDRLQNYLHELQSIPASADLTFICSIEGIRK
;
A
#
# COMPACT_ATOMS: atom_id res chain seq x y z
N ILE A 1 6.97 -2.33 -8.80
CA ILE A 1 6.12 -2.41 -10.00
C ILE A 1 6.20 -1.07 -10.72
N CYS A 2 6.35 -1.09 -12.03
CA CYS A 2 6.11 0.08 -12.85
C CYS A 2 4.60 0.15 -13.13
N LEU A 3 3.94 1.22 -12.71
CA LEU A 3 2.58 1.55 -13.08
C LEU A 3 2.62 2.57 -14.22
N ASN A 4 1.66 2.44 -15.13
CA ASN A 4 1.60 3.36 -16.26
C ASN A 4 1.00 4.70 -15.84
N ASN A 5 1.70 5.80 -16.13
CA ASN A 5 1.22 7.17 -15.93
C ASN A 5 0.57 7.76 -17.20
N ASN A 6 0.70 7.10 -18.35
CA ASN A 6 0.22 7.60 -19.62
C ASN A 6 -1.28 7.31 -19.78
N GLN A 7 -2.09 8.35 -19.93
CA GLN A 7 -3.54 8.24 -20.17
C GLN A 7 -3.86 7.78 -21.61
N ASN A 8 -2.92 7.88 -22.54
CA ASN A 8 -3.07 7.49 -23.95
C ASN A 8 -2.64 6.03 -24.21
N VAL A 9 -2.91 5.12 -23.29
CA VAL A 9 -2.55 3.71 -23.44
C VAL A 9 -3.33 3.09 -24.59
N SER A 10 -2.64 2.31 -25.43
CA SER A 10 -3.29 1.51 -26.48
C SER A 10 -4.41 0.63 -25.87
N PHE A 11 -5.49 0.39 -26.63
CA PHE A 11 -6.65 -0.37 -26.17
C PHE A 11 -6.30 -1.71 -25.53
N ALA A 12 -5.22 -2.35 -25.96
CA ALA A 12 -4.71 -3.62 -25.42
C ALA A 12 -4.15 -3.50 -23.98
N ARG A 13 -3.89 -2.28 -23.47
CA ARG A 13 -3.28 -2.02 -22.15
C ARG A 13 -4.17 -1.23 -21.21
N GLN A 14 -5.44 -0.99 -21.56
CA GLN A 14 -6.36 -0.14 -20.78
C GLN A 14 -6.47 -0.53 -19.30
N ASN A 15 -6.29 -1.81 -18.96
CA ASN A 15 -6.36 -2.30 -17.59
C ASN A 15 -5.00 -2.72 -17.02
N TYR A 16 -3.90 -2.22 -17.57
CA TYR A 16 -2.55 -2.65 -17.17
C TYR A 16 -2.33 -2.50 -15.67
N ASN A 17 -2.57 -1.32 -15.10
CA ASN A 17 -2.38 -1.06 -13.67
C ASN A 17 -3.27 -1.96 -12.81
N LEU A 18 -4.52 -2.16 -13.20
CA LEU A 18 -5.46 -3.04 -12.49
C LEU A 18 -5.00 -4.50 -12.54
N ASN A 19 -4.49 -4.95 -13.68
CA ASN A 19 -3.93 -6.31 -13.81
C ASN A 19 -2.67 -6.49 -12.95
N CYS A 20 -1.81 -5.48 -12.87
CA CYS A 20 -0.66 -5.49 -11.95
C CYS A 20 -1.13 -5.67 -10.50
N LEU A 21 -2.09 -4.88 -10.04
CA LEU A 21 -2.65 -5.00 -8.69
C LEU A 21 -3.30 -6.36 -8.46
N ARG A 22 -4.11 -6.85 -9.40
CA ARG A 22 -4.75 -8.17 -9.32
C ARG A 22 -3.76 -9.32 -9.13
N ASN A 23 -2.60 -9.24 -9.79
CA ASN A 23 -1.56 -10.27 -9.68
C ASN A 23 -0.78 -10.21 -8.36
N ILE A 24 -0.73 -9.04 -7.72
CA ILE A 24 0.07 -8.82 -6.50
C ILE A 24 -0.73 -9.07 -5.23
N LEU A 25 -2.00 -8.68 -5.21
CA LEU A 25 -2.85 -8.83 -4.02
C LEU A 25 -2.84 -10.24 -3.41
N PRO A 26 -2.88 -11.34 -4.20
CA PRO A 26 -2.79 -12.70 -3.65
C PRO A 26 -1.47 -13.00 -2.92
N LEU A 27 -0.36 -12.31 -3.26
CA LEU A 27 0.93 -12.53 -2.62
C LEU A 27 0.94 -12.06 -1.15
N TYR A 28 0.11 -11.07 -0.81
CA TYR A 28 -0.03 -10.59 0.56
C TYR A 28 -0.83 -11.55 1.45
N SER A 29 -1.71 -12.36 0.88
CA SER A 29 -2.53 -13.32 1.64
C SER A 29 -1.77 -14.59 2.05
N ASN A 30 -0.60 -14.84 1.50
CA ASN A 30 0.14 -16.10 1.64
C ASN A 30 1.19 -16.11 2.77
N HIS A 31 1.09 -15.24 3.76
CA HIS A 31 1.99 -15.18 4.94
C HIS A 31 3.49 -15.02 4.65
N TYR A 32 3.88 -14.73 3.42
CA TYR A 32 5.27 -14.45 3.08
C TYR A 32 5.61 -13.00 3.46
N GLN A 33 6.85 -12.77 3.86
CA GLN A 33 7.40 -11.41 3.98
C GLN A 33 7.58 -10.83 2.59
N TYR A 34 6.52 -10.27 2.05
CA TYR A 34 6.49 -9.66 0.73
C TYR A 34 6.26 -8.16 0.85
N ASN A 35 7.21 -7.38 0.35
CA ASN A 35 7.10 -5.93 0.28
C ASN A 35 7.01 -5.52 -1.19
N CYS A 36 5.90 -4.92 -1.58
CA CYS A 36 5.72 -4.40 -2.92
C CYS A 36 5.88 -2.89 -2.92
N TYR A 37 6.65 -2.41 -3.88
CA TYR A 37 6.87 -0.99 -4.15
C TYR A 37 6.44 -0.68 -5.56
N TYR A 38 6.00 0.54 -5.81
CA TYR A 38 5.59 1.00 -7.12
C TYR A 38 6.19 2.37 -7.45
N TYR A 39 6.27 2.66 -8.72
CA TYR A 39 6.52 3.98 -9.30
C TYR A 39 5.69 4.13 -10.57
N TYR A 40 5.47 5.37 -10.98
CA TYR A 40 4.78 5.66 -12.24
C TYR A 40 5.78 6.04 -13.30
N ASP A 41 5.65 5.45 -14.49
CA ASP A 41 6.45 5.78 -15.66
C ASP A 41 5.68 5.45 -16.94
N ASP A 42 6.21 5.87 -18.09
CA ASP A 42 5.73 5.43 -19.38
C ASP A 42 6.24 4.01 -19.65
N ILE A 43 5.35 3.02 -19.55
CA ILE A 43 5.70 1.61 -19.73
C ILE A 43 6.20 1.25 -21.14
N ASP A 44 5.95 2.12 -22.12
CA ASP A 44 6.43 1.94 -23.49
C ASP A 44 7.84 2.50 -23.69
N ALA A 45 8.27 3.42 -22.82
CA ALA A 45 9.57 4.07 -22.85
C ALA A 45 10.59 3.49 -21.85
N VAL A 46 10.18 2.60 -20.93
CA VAL A 46 11.05 2.12 -19.85
C VAL A 46 12.18 1.26 -20.40
N THR A 47 13.36 1.85 -20.43
CA THR A 47 14.65 1.19 -20.56
C THR A 47 15.39 1.32 -19.22
N SER A 48 15.07 0.47 -18.25
CA SER A 48 15.79 0.49 -16.98
C SER A 48 17.13 -0.23 -17.10
N ALA A 49 18.10 0.16 -16.29
CA ALA A 49 19.38 -0.55 -16.17
C ALA A 49 19.19 -2.04 -15.74
N PHE A 50 18.06 -2.36 -15.13
CA PHE A 50 17.66 -3.74 -14.79
C PHE A 50 16.84 -4.44 -15.88
N ALA A 51 16.64 -3.83 -17.05
CA ALA A 51 15.87 -4.43 -18.13
C ALA A 51 16.49 -5.76 -18.64
N LEU A 52 17.81 -5.90 -18.52
CA LEU A 52 18.52 -7.14 -18.89
C LEU A 52 18.33 -8.23 -17.83
N PHE A 53 18.24 -7.87 -16.56
CA PHE A 53 18.13 -8.79 -15.43
C PHE A 53 17.01 -8.30 -14.48
N PRO A 54 15.74 -8.53 -14.84
CA PRO A 54 14.61 -8.04 -14.04
C PRO A 54 14.46 -8.78 -12.70
N TYR A 55 15.12 -9.93 -12.55
CA TYR A 55 15.11 -10.68 -11.30
C TYR A 55 16.50 -10.68 -10.68
N ALA A 56 16.56 -10.34 -9.40
CA ALA A 56 17.79 -10.32 -8.65
C ALA A 56 17.59 -10.91 -7.26
N VAL A 57 18.56 -11.74 -6.83
CA VAL A 57 18.69 -12.17 -5.45
C VAL A 57 20.01 -11.61 -4.95
N ILE A 58 19.98 -10.71 -3.98
CA ILE A 58 21.15 -10.05 -3.42
C ILE A 58 21.19 -10.37 -1.93
N THR A 59 22.29 -10.99 -1.51
CA THR A 59 22.58 -11.36 -0.12
C THR A 59 23.90 -10.75 0.32
N THR A 60 24.30 -11.01 1.55
CA THR A 60 25.61 -10.61 2.06
C THR A 60 26.78 -11.42 1.48
N GLU A 61 26.49 -12.58 0.88
CA GLU A 61 27.52 -13.52 0.41
C GLU A 61 27.59 -13.64 -1.10
N TYR A 62 26.46 -13.43 -1.79
CA TYR A 62 26.38 -13.54 -3.26
C TYR A 62 25.26 -12.69 -3.84
N ALA A 63 25.39 -12.36 -5.10
CA ALA A 63 24.31 -11.82 -5.93
C ALA A 63 24.08 -12.71 -7.13
N CYS A 64 22.80 -12.99 -7.42
CA CYS A 64 22.35 -13.71 -8.61
C CYS A 64 21.41 -12.80 -9.40
N LEU A 65 21.78 -12.52 -10.63
CA LEU A 65 20.98 -11.72 -11.56
C LEU A 65 20.45 -12.66 -12.64
N ILE A 66 19.14 -12.63 -12.93
CA ILE A 66 18.46 -13.58 -13.79
C ILE A 66 17.77 -12.82 -14.93
N SER A 67 17.93 -13.30 -16.15
CA SER A 67 17.29 -12.77 -17.35
C SER A 67 15.76 -12.92 -17.32
N SER A 68 15.07 -12.15 -18.15
CA SER A 68 13.60 -12.14 -18.21
C SER A 68 12.99 -13.49 -18.61
N ASP A 69 13.70 -14.29 -19.41
CA ASP A 69 13.29 -15.62 -19.82
C ASP A 69 13.65 -16.74 -18.81
N MET A 70 14.35 -16.37 -17.72
CA MET A 70 14.85 -17.28 -16.68
C MET A 70 15.79 -18.40 -17.20
N GLN A 71 16.34 -18.26 -18.41
CA GLN A 71 17.23 -19.26 -19.00
C GLN A 71 18.71 -18.93 -18.77
N SER A 72 19.00 -17.67 -18.50
CA SER A 72 20.36 -17.18 -18.32
C SER A 72 20.48 -16.35 -17.07
N GLY A 73 21.66 -16.33 -16.47
CA GLY A 73 21.90 -15.53 -15.28
C GLY A 73 23.38 -15.39 -15.00
N PHE A 74 23.66 -14.54 -14.04
CA PHE A 74 25.01 -14.25 -13.58
C PHE A 74 25.05 -14.36 -12.06
N ILE A 75 26.05 -15.07 -11.52
CA ILE A 75 26.27 -15.19 -10.08
C ILE A 75 27.66 -14.65 -9.76
N THR A 76 27.74 -13.79 -8.75
CA THR A 76 28.99 -13.27 -8.23
C THR A 76 29.07 -13.39 -6.70
N LYS A 77 30.29 -13.58 -6.21
CA LYS A 77 30.65 -13.48 -4.78
C LYS A 77 31.66 -12.38 -4.53
N ASP A 78 32.01 -11.61 -5.56
CA ASP A 78 32.95 -10.51 -5.44
C ASP A 78 32.37 -9.42 -4.54
N PRO A 79 33.07 -9.03 -3.46
CA PRO A 79 32.55 -8.06 -2.48
C PRO A 79 32.24 -6.68 -3.08
N GLU A 80 33.01 -6.22 -4.07
CA GLU A 80 32.78 -4.93 -4.70
C GLU A 80 31.54 -4.95 -5.59
N SER A 81 31.32 -6.05 -6.31
CA SER A 81 30.08 -6.29 -7.07
C SER A 81 28.86 -6.34 -6.15
N LEU A 82 28.96 -7.00 -4.98
CA LEU A 82 27.85 -7.06 -4.00
C LEU A 82 27.50 -5.68 -3.46
N LYS A 83 28.51 -4.87 -3.13
CA LYS A 83 28.30 -3.47 -2.70
C LYS A 83 27.62 -2.65 -3.79
N LEU A 84 28.11 -2.79 -5.01
CA LEU A 84 27.53 -2.07 -6.17
C LEU A 84 26.05 -2.44 -6.38
N PHE A 85 25.72 -3.72 -6.42
CA PHE A 85 24.33 -4.16 -6.62
C PHE A 85 23.42 -3.74 -5.45
N SER A 86 23.88 -3.83 -4.22
CA SER A 86 23.15 -3.36 -3.04
C SER A 86 22.92 -1.85 -3.10
N TYR A 87 23.90 -1.09 -3.51
CA TYR A 87 23.78 0.36 -3.70
C TYR A 87 22.77 0.69 -4.79
N LEU A 88 22.89 0.07 -5.98
CA LEU A 88 21.95 0.29 -7.10
C LEU A 88 20.52 -0.07 -6.70
N PHE A 89 20.32 -1.18 -6.00
CA PHE A 89 19.00 -1.56 -5.48
C PHE A 89 18.45 -0.50 -4.52
N SER A 90 19.27 0.00 -3.61
CA SER A 90 18.86 1.03 -2.65
C SER A 90 18.49 2.34 -3.35
N GLN A 91 19.25 2.76 -4.37
CA GLN A 91 18.93 3.93 -5.18
C GLN A 91 17.62 3.76 -5.95
N TYR A 92 17.39 2.57 -6.51
CA TYR A 92 16.14 2.25 -7.19
C TYR A 92 14.96 2.26 -6.22
N LEU A 93 15.13 1.65 -5.04
CA LEU A 93 14.10 1.59 -4.00
C LEU A 93 13.72 2.99 -3.50
N ALA A 94 14.68 3.90 -3.37
CA ALA A 94 14.45 5.28 -2.93
C ALA A 94 13.55 6.09 -3.88
N GLN A 95 13.42 5.67 -5.14
CA GLN A 95 12.55 6.30 -6.14
C GLN A 95 11.14 5.69 -6.16
N THR A 96 10.89 4.70 -5.32
CA THR A 96 9.62 3.97 -5.29
C THR A 96 8.80 4.29 -4.05
N THR A 97 7.51 4.01 -4.12
CA THR A 97 6.57 4.15 -3.01
C THR A 97 6.10 2.76 -2.55
N PRO A 98 6.05 2.47 -1.24
CA PRO A 98 5.44 1.24 -0.76
C PRO A 98 3.99 1.14 -1.20
N LEU A 99 3.60 0.00 -1.79
CA LEU A 99 2.21 -0.23 -2.21
C LEU A 99 1.28 -0.40 -1.00
N LEU A 100 1.77 -1.08 0.03
CA LEU A 100 1.05 -1.22 1.30
C LEU A 100 1.91 -0.65 2.43
N ARG A 101 1.26 0.05 3.33
CA ARG A 101 1.84 0.50 4.58
C ARG A 101 1.09 -0.19 5.71
N PRO A 102 1.73 -1.15 6.41
CA PRO A 102 1.09 -1.76 7.57
C PRO A 102 0.94 -0.70 8.66
N VAL A 103 -0.28 -0.57 9.16
CA VAL A 103 -0.59 0.27 10.31
C VAL A 103 -0.91 -0.67 11.46
N THR A 104 0.00 -0.76 12.42
CA THR A 104 -0.03 -1.78 13.47
C THR A 104 -0.52 -1.24 14.82
N ASP A 105 -0.60 0.08 14.97
CA ASP A 105 -1.06 0.73 16.20
C ASP A 105 -2.25 1.65 15.94
N LEU A 106 -3.03 1.89 16.98
CA LEU A 106 -4.26 2.68 16.90
C LEU A 106 -3.99 4.14 16.52
N GLY A 107 -2.90 4.75 17.03
CA GLY A 107 -2.55 6.13 16.72
C GLY A 107 -2.24 6.32 15.25
N GLY A 108 -1.44 5.40 14.67
CA GLY A 108 -1.16 5.38 13.24
C GLY A 108 -2.40 5.14 12.38
N GLN A 109 -3.35 4.31 12.85
CA GLN A 109 -4.63 4.12 12.16
C GLN A 109 -5.45 5.40 12.11
N ILE A 110 -5.59 6.09 13.23
CA ILE A 110 -6.30 7.36 13.30
C ILE A 110 -5.64 8.39 12.37
N GLN A 111 -4.32 8.58 12.48
CA GLN A 111 -3.58 9.52 11.65
C GLN A 111 -3.67 9.19 10.15
N TYR A 112 -3.63 7.89 9.79
CA TYR A 112 -3.80 7.48 8.39
C TYR A 112 -5.17 7.87 7.86
N VAL A 113 -6.22 7.64 8.64
CA VAL A 113 -7.59 7.96 8.23
C VAL A 113 -7.81 9.47 8.18
N GLU A 114 -7.34 10.24 9.17
CA GLU A 114 -7.39 11.70 9.15
C GLU A 114 -6.74 12.25 7.88
N ASN A 115 -5.50 11.86 7.59
CA ASN A 115 -4.78 12.32 6.41
C ASN A 115 -5.46 11.91 5.09
N THR A 116 -6.11 10.74 5.08
CA THR A 116 -6.77 10.21 3.89
C THR A 116 -8.10 10.93 3.66
N MET A 117 -8.90 11.15 4.72
CA MET A 117 -10.23 11.74 4.59
C MET A 117 -10.23 13.22 4.26
N GLN A 118 -9.21 13.98 4.68
CA GLN A 118 -9.11 15.42 4.39
C GLN A 118 -9.05 15.76 2.89
N ASN A 119 -8.61 14.82 2.05
CA ASN A 119 -8.33 15.07 0.63
C ASN A 119 -9.14 14.17 -0.32
N ILE A 120 -10.04 13.33 0.20
CA ILE A 120 -10.80 12.41 -0.65
C ILE A 120 -12.09 13.07 -1.13
N THR A 121 -12.21 13.20 -2.45
CA THR A 121 -13.44 13.59 -3.14
C THR A 121 -14.16 12.40 -3.77
N GLU A 122 -13.42 11.34 -4.10
CA GLU A 122 -13.94 10.10 -4.66
C GLU A 122 -13.08 8.91 -4.20
N GLY A 123 -13.68 7.74 -4.04
CA GLY A 123 -12.92 6.56 -3.68
C GLY A 123 -13.76 5.33 -3.33
N TYR A 124 -13.07 4.19 -3.33
CA TYR A 124 -13.60 2.90 -2.93
C TYR A 124 -12.91 2.43 -1.66
N PHE A 125 -13.69 2.18 -0.62
CA PHE A 125 -13.23 1.61 0.64
C PHE A 125 -13.64 0.17 0.75
N PHE A 126 -12.67 -0.73 0.67
CA PHE A 126 -12.92 -2.15 0.88
C PHE A 126 -12.61 -2.54 2.33
N GLN A 127 -13.60 -3.07 3.03
CA GLN A 127 -13.51 -3.46 4.44
C GLN A 127 -14.10 -4.85 4.64
N MET A 128 -13.46 -5.67 5.47
CA MET A 128 -14.01 -6.99 5.78
C MET A 128 -15.29 -6.91 6.64
N LEU A 129 -15.35 -5.92 7.53
CA LEU A 129 -16.51 -5.62 8.37
C LEU A 129 -17.10 -4.26 7.95
N PRO A 130 -18.43 -4.07 8.05
CA PRO A 130 -19.01 -2.76 7.80
C PRO A 130 -18.42 -1.73 8.79
N CYS A 131 -17.94 -0.61 8.26
CA CYS A 131 -17.42 0.47 9.10
C CYS A 131 -18.58 1.23 9.75
N LEU A 132 -18.83 0.94 11.00
CA LEU A 132 -19.84 1.62 11.80
C LEU A 132 -19.30 2.89 12.45
N THR A 133 -18.04 3.23 12.25
CA THR A 133 -17.37 4.37 12.92
C THR A 133 -18.10 5.68 12.67
N ARG A 134 -18.70 5.86 11.49
CA ARG A 134 -19.49 7.05 11.15
C ARG A 134 -20.72 7.27 12.05
N PHE A 135 -21.21 6.20 12.68
CA PHE A 135 -22.39 6.25 13.57
C PHE A 135 -22.02 6.33 15.04
N LEU A 136 -20.74 6.30 15.39
CA LEU A 136 -20.29 6.43 16.75
C LEU A 136 -20.55 7.87 17.25
N THR A 137 -21.01 7.95 18.49
CA THR A 137 -21.19 9.22 19.20
C THR A 137 -20.14 9.34 20.31
N ARG A 138 -19.94 10.56 20.82
CA ARG A 138 -19.06 10.79 21.97
C ARG A 138 -19.47 9.92 23.17
N ASP A 139 -20.75 9.86 23.48
CA ASP A 139 -21.28 9.07 24.61
C ASP A 139 -20.96 7.59 24.46
N MET A 140 -21.04 7.07 23.22
CA MET A 140 -20.63 5.69 22.92
C MET A 140 -19.15 5.49 23.17
N LEU A 141 -18.29 6.40 22.68
CA LEU A 141 -16.86 6.33 22.93
C LEU A 141 -16.53 6.35 24.43
N GLU A 142 -17.15 7.26 25.19
CA GLU A 142 -16.96 7.36 26.63
C GLU A 142 -17.44 6.11 27.39
N THR A 143 -18.47 5.46 26.89
CA THR A 143 -19.04 4.24 27.49
C THR A 143 -18.19 3.00 27.21
N TYR A 144 -17.73 2.83 25.98
CA TYR A 144 -17.10 1.58 25.54
C TYR A 144 -15.57 1.60 25.64
N ILE A 145 -14.92 2.75 25.66
CA ILE A 145 -13.48 2.82 25.88
C ILE A 145 -13.16 2.58 27.35
N VAL A 146 -12.28 1.61 27.57
CA VAL A 146 -11.84 1.19 28.91
C VAL A 146 -11.43 2.40 29.75
N LYS A 147 -11.97 2.50 30.98
CA LYS A 147 -11.75 3.67 31.86
C LYS A 147 -10.31 3.85 32.30
N ASP A 148 -9.62 2.74 32.54
CA ASP A 148 -8.24 2.72 33.04
C ASP A 148 -7.18 2.72 31.91
N LEU A 149 -7.58 3.07 30.69
CA LEU A 149 -6.65 3.16 29.56
C LEU A 149 -5.69 4.33 29.75
N PRO A 150 -4.37 4.14 29.68
CA PRO A 150 -3.41 5.21 29.68
C PRO A 150 -3.71 6.22 28.56
N HIS A 151 -3.63 7.51 28.86
CA HIS A 151 -3.94 8.59 27.90
C HIS A 151 -5.37 8.57 27.33
N ARG A 152 -6.33 8.00 28.07
CA ARG A 152 -7.73 7.88 27.63
C ARG A 152 -8.33 9.19 27.14
N SER A 153 -8.08 10.28 27.85
CA SER A 153 -8.62 11.59 27.49
C SER A 153 -8.12 12.03 26.11
N GLU A 154 -6.80 11.93 25.88
CA GLU A 154 -6.20 12.29 24.60
C GLU A 154 -6.74 11.41 23.46
N LEU A 155 -6.93 10.11 23.72
CA LEU A 155 -7.51 9.18 22.73
C LEU A 155 -8.96 9.57 22.41
N LEU A 156 -9.77 9.90 23.41
CA LEU A 156 -11.16 10.33 23.21
C LEU A 156 -11.23 11.59 22.37
N ASP A 157 -10.38 12.58 22.65
CA ASP A 157 -10.33 13.83 21.89
C ASP A 157 -9.92 13.59 20.44
N ARG A 158 -8.93 12.75 20.20
CA ARG A 158 -8.52 12.36 18.83
C ARG A 158 -9.63 11.62 18.08
N LEU A 159 -10.28 10.66 18.73
CA LEU A 159 -11.40 9.94 18.12
C LEU A 159 -12.58 10.87 17.84
N GLN A 160 -12.85 11.83 18.71
CA GLN A 160 -13.90 12.81 18.48
C GLN A 160 -13.59 13.72 17.29
N ASN A 161 -12.36 14.21 17.17
CA ASN A 161 -11.92 14.99 16.02
C ASN A 161 -12.07 14.18 14.73
N TYR A 162 -11.62 12.93 14.74
CA TYR A 162 -11.79 12.01 13.64
C TYR A 162 -13.26 11.80 13.24
N LEU A 163 -14.17 11.61 14.20
CA LEU A 163 -15.61 11.50 13.93
C LEU A 163 -16.17 12.77 13.31
N HIS A 164 -15.72 13.93 13.80
CA HIS A 164 -16.13 15.23 13.25
C HIS A 164 -15.67 15.38 11.80
N GLU A 165 -14.44 15.02 11.48
CA GLU A 165 -13.92 15.02 10.09
C GLU A 165 -14.69 14.08 9.20
N LEU A 166 -14.98 12.84 9.64
CA LEU A 166 -15.82 11.91 8.89
C LEU A 166 -17.23 12.44 8.59
N GLN A 167 -17.81 13.18 9.52
CA GLN A 167 -19.14 13.77 9.36
C GLN A 167 -19.11 15.01 8.48
N SER A 168 -17.97 15.69 8.39
CA SER A 168 -17.77 16.88 7.56
C SER A 168 -17.50 16.57 6.09
N ILE A 169 -17.35 15.30 5.71
CA ILE A 169 -17.19 14.91 4.31
C ILE A 169 -18.38 15.42 3.50
N PRO A 170 -18.14 16.21 2.43
CA PRO A 170 -19.23 16.78 1.63
C PRO A 170 -20.18 15.70 1.10
N ALA A 171 -21.45 15.99 1.07
CA ALA A 171 -22.45 15.10 0.45
C ALA A 171 -22.20 14.87 -1.05
N SER A 172 -21.39 15.72 -1.67
CA SER A 172 -20.95 15.62 -3.07
C SER A 172 -19.79 14.65 -3.28
N ALA A 173 -19.17 14.12 -2.19
CA ALA A 173 -18.10 13.15 -2.32
C ALA A 173 -18.67 11.79 -2.77
N ASP A 174 -18.10 11.25 -3.84
CA ASP A 174 -18.47 9.93 -4.38
C ASP A 174 -17.64 8.84 -3.66
N LEU A 175 -18.11 8.43 -2.49
CA LEU A 175 -17.44 7.43 -1.66
C LEU A 175 -18.25 6.13 -1.63
N THR A 176 -17.68 5.06 -2.17
CA THR A 176 -18.28 3.74 -2.17
C THR A 176 -17.64 2.85 -1.10
N PHE A 177 -18.45 2.35 -0.17
CA PHE A 177 -18.02 1.40 0.86
C PHE A 177 -18.44 -0.01 0.47
N ILE A 178 -17.47 -0.91 0.36
CA ILE A 178 -17.67 -2.31 0.03
C ILE A 178 -17.30 -3.16 1.23
N CYS A 179 -18.19 -4.01 1.71
CA CYS A 179 -17.92 -4.96 2.78
C CYS A 179 -18.29 -6.38 2.37
N SER A 180 -17.68 -7.37 3.05
CA SER A 180 -18.00 -8.76 2.77
C SER A 180 -19.36 -9.16 3.40
N ILE A 181 -20.06 -10.09 2.74
CA ILE A 181 -21.33 -10.64 3.28
C ILE A 181 -21.09 -11.37 4.61
N GLU A 182 -19.96 -12.06 4.76
CA GLU A 182 -19.57 -12.71 6.01
C GLU A 182 -19.34 -11.69 7.14
N GLY A 183 -18.82 -10.50 6.82
CA GLY A 183 -18.65 -9.42 7.77
C GLY A 183 -19.97 -8.84 8.29
N ILE A 184 -21.02 -8.87 7.48
CA ILE A 184 -22.36 -8.39 7.89
C ILE A 184 -23.08 -9.41 8.79
N ARG A 185 -22.75 -10.70 8.65
CA ARG A 185 -23.42 -11.79 9.38
C ARG A 185 -22.82 -12.08 10.76
N LYS A 186 -21.66 -11.51 11.09
CA LYS A 186 -21.01 -11.60 12.40
C LYS A 186 -21.50 -10.50 13.34
#